data_b4f83b5c60baab9a2775d11634f6306f
#
_entry.id   b4f83b5c60baab9a2775d11634f6306f
#
_cell.length_a   1.000
_cell.length_b   1.000
_cell.length_c   1.000
_cell.angle_alpha   90.00
_cell.angle_beta   90.00
_cell.angle_gamma   90.00
#
_symmetry.space_group_name_H-M   'P 1'
#
loop_
_entity.id
_entity.type
_entity.pdbx_description
1 polymer ?
#
loop_
_entity_poly.entity_id
_entity_poly.type
_entity_poly.pdbx_seq_one_letter_code
_entity_poly.pdbx_strand_id
1 'polypeptide(L)'
;MGEKRLKAEKLLLLSVKIAVGASLAIYIAEYLRLENAASAGIITLLSVLTTKWGTLKLSLLRIVTFLATAAGCWLIFRYVQGDWIGFGILLFFMVILCELTGLRNTLSVNAVIATHILTARDFSIGFFLNEFLLVLIGVSLAFLLNLFQGNRSHK
;
A
#
# COMPACT_ATOMS: atom_id res chain seq x y z
N MET A 1 -21.19 -14.16 -26.56
CA MET A 1 -20.04 -13.44 -27.10
C MET A 1 -19.89 -12.04 -26.54
N GLY A 2 -20.98 -11.31 -26.31
CA GLY A 2 -20.93 -9.96 -25.77
C GLY A 2 -20.33 -9.87 -24.37
N GLU A 3 -20.62 -10.85 -23.51
CA GLU A 3 -20.10 -10.86 -22.15
C GLU A 3 -18.59 -11.05 -22.11
N LYS A 4 -18.04 -11.94 -22.94
CA LYS A 4 -16.61 -12.19 -23.02
C LYS A 4 -15.85 -10.95 -23.52
N ARG A 5 -16.45 -10.25 -24.48
CA ARG A 5 -15.85 -9.04 -25.04
C ARG A 5 -15.82 -7.92 -24.00
N LEU A 6 -16.92 -7.76 -23.24
CA LEU A 6 -16.98 -6.77 -22.15
C LEU A 6 -15.97 -7.07 -21.05
N LYS A 7 -15.83 -8.35 -20.67
CA LYS A 7 -14.84 -8.75 -19.68
C LYS A 7 -13.44 -8.46 -20.15
N ALA A 8 -13.14 -8.74 -21.43
CA ALA A 8 -11.83 -8.47 -22.00
C ALA A 8 -11.52 -6.98 -22.02
N GLU A 9 -12.51 -6.15 -22.38
CA GLU A 9 -12.34 -4.69 -22.38
C GLU A 9 -12.11 -4.16 -20.97
N LYS A 10 -12.86 -4.64 -19.98
CA LYS A 10 -12.69 -4.24 -18.60
C LYS A 10 -11.34 -4.64 -18.06
N LEU A 11 -10.90 -5.85 -18.40
CA LEU A 11 -9.59 -6.35 -17.99
C LEU A 11 -8.47 -5.51 -18.59
N LEU A 12 -8.59 -5.18 -19.88
CA LEU A 12 -7.62 -4.34 -20.55
C LEU A 12 -7.55 -2.95 -19.93
N LEU A 13 -8.71 -2.35 -19.67
CA LEU A 13 -8.78 -1.03 -19.04
C LEU A 13 -8.16 -1.04 -17.65
N LEU A 14 -8.46 -2.07 -16.86
CA LEU A 14 -7.87 -2.22 -15.53
C LEU A 14 -6.37 -2.37 -15.60
N SER A 15 -5.88 -3.19 -16.54
CA SER A 15 -4.45 -3.42 -16.71
C SER A 15 -3.71 -2.14 -17.10
N VAL A 16 -4.25 -1.39 -18.06
CA VAL A 16 -3.67 -0.12 -18.49
C VAL A 16 -3.68 0.89 -17.35
N LYS A 17 -4.80 0.98 -16.65
CA LYS A 17 -4.98 1.89 -15.53
C LYS A 17 -3.95 1.64 -14.45
N ILE A 18 -3.79 0.39 -14.03
CA ILE A 18 -2.82 0.03 -12.99
C ILE A 18 -1.39 0.27 -13.49
N ALA A 19 -1.10 -0.12 -14.72
CA ALA A 19 0.24 0.05 -15.28
C ALA A 19 0.63 1.52 -15.34
N VAL A 20 -0.26 2.37 -15.82
CA VAL A 20 0.00 3.82 -15.90
C VAL A 20 0.13 4.41 -14.50
N GLY A 21 -0.80 4.07 -13.60
CA GLY A 21 -0.78 4.60 -12.24
C GLY A 21 0.45 4.17 -11.46
N ALA A 22 0.82 2.90 -11.55
CA ALA A 22 2.01 2.40 -10.86
C ALA A 22 3.29 3.04 -11.41
N SER A 23 3.36 3.18 -12.74
CA SER A 23 4.51 3.84 -13.36
C SER A 23 4.63 5.31 -12.94
N LEU A 24 3.50 6.01 -12.88
CA LEU A 24 3.49 7.39 -12.39
C LEU A 24 3.91 7.48 -10.93
N ALA A 25 3.46 6.54 -10.11
CA ALA A 25 3.83 6.51 -8.70
C ALA A 25 5.34 6.35 -8.53
N ILE A 26 5.94 5.43 -9.30
CA ILE A 26 7.38 5.22 -9.27
C ILE A 26 8.11 6.47 -9.76
N TYR A 27 7.62 7.07 -10.84
CA TYR A 27 8.22 8.28 -11.38
C TYR A 27 8.23 9.42 -10.36
N ILE A 28 7.09 9.64 -9.69
CA ILE A 28 6.97 10.68 -8.67
C ILE A 28 7.92 10.38 -7.51
N ALA A 29 7.98 9.13 -7.06
CA ALA A 29 8.86 8.74 -5.95
C ALA A 29 10.33 8.94 -6.34
N GLU A 30 10.71 8.59 -7.56
CA GLU A 30 12.07 8.81 -8.05
C GLU A 30 12.39 10.30 -8.17
N TYR A 31 11.43 11.09 -8.63
CA TYR A 31 11.60 12.53 -8.74
C TYR A 31 11.88 13.15 -7.37
N LEU A 32 11.19 12.66 -6.34
CA LEU A 32 11.40 13.11 -4.97
C LEU A 32 12.61 12.47 -4.31
N ARG A 33 13.31 11.59 -5.03
CA ARG A 33 14.50 10.90 -4.56
C ARG A 33 14.25 10.04 -3.32
N LEU A 34 13.10 9.39 -3.30
CA LEU A 34 12.74 8.51 -2.20
C LEU A 34 13.44 7.17 -2.35
N GLU A 35 13.84 6.59 -1.24
CA GLU A 35 14.37 5.23 -1.22
C GLU A 35 13.23 4.24 -1.46
N ASN A 36 13.54 3.12 -2.09
CA ASN A 36 12.56 2.08 -2.43
C ASN A 36 11.44 2.62 -3.32
N ALA A 37 11.77 3.49 -4.27
CA ALA A 37 10.80 4.14 -5.11
C ALA A 37 9.89 3.15 -5.86
N ALA A 38 10.41 2.00 -6.24
CA ALA A 38 9.62 0.96 -6.92
C ALA A 38 8.43 0.50 -6.07
N SER A 39 8.55 0.58 -4.75
CA SER A 39 7.47 0.19 -3.85
C SER A 39 6.24 1.08 -3.98
N ALA A 40 6.41 2.33 -4.41
CA ALA A 40 5.26 3.21 -4.65
C ALA A 40 4.34 2.61 -5.71
N GLY A 41 4.91 1.99 -6.75
CA GLY A 41 4.14 1.30 -7.77
C GLY A 41 3.38 0.10 -7.22
N ILE A 42 4.06 -0.69 -6.38
CA ILE A 42 3.43 -1.86 -5.76
C ILE A 42 2.31 -1.43 -4.82
N ILE A 43 2.51 -0.36 -4.05
CA ILE A 43 1.49 0.17 -3.16
C ILE A 43 0.29 0.67 -3.96
N THR A 44 0.52 1.31 -5.10
CA THR A 44 -0.57 1.72 -6.01
C THR A 44 -1.35 0.50 -6.48
N LEU A 45 -0.67 -0.53 -6.95
CA LEU A 45 -1.29 -1.78 -7.41
C LEU A 45 -2.16 -2.40 -6.31
N LEU A 46 -1.58 -2.60 -5.14
CA LEU A 46 -2.29 -3.22 -4.03
C LEU A 46 -3.48 -2.37 -3.58
N SER A 47 -3.31 -1.05 -3.58
CA SER A 47 -4.38 -0.15 -3.16
C SER A 47 -5.53 -0.13 -4.14
N VAL A 48 -5.26 -0.19 -5.44
CA VAL A 48 -6.32 -0.27 -6.45
C VAL A 48 -7.09 -1.57 -6.31
N LEU A 49 -6.38 -2.69 -6.13
CA LEU A 49 -7.02 -4.00 -6.10
C LEU A 49 -7.81 -4.24 -4.81
N THR A 50 -7.37 -3.67 -3.69
CA THR A 50 -7.99 -3.92 -2.39
C THR A 50 -9.03 -2.91 -2.00
N THR A 51 -9.07 -1.74 -2.65
CA THR A 51 -9.99 -0.67 -2.31
C THR A 51 -11.03 -0.50 -3.40
N LYS A 52 -12.26 -0.95 -3.15
CA LYS A 52 -13.36 -0.77 -4.11
C LYS A 52 -13.76 0.69 -4.24
N TRP A 53 -13.69 1.41 -3.16
CA TRP A 53 -14.07 2.83 -3.11
C TRP A 53 -12.94 3.60 -2.45
N GLY A 54 -12.32 4.50 -3.19
CA GLY A 54 -11.28 5.35 -2.64
C GLY A 54 -11.90 6.48 -1.82
N THR A 55 -12.39 6.18 -0.63
CA THR A 55 -12.91 7.21 0.25
C THR A 55 -11.79 7.83 1.05
N LEU A 56 -11.96 9.11 1.38
CA LEU A 56 -11.00 9.83 2.22
C LEU A 56 -10.82 9.13 3.56
N LYS A 57 -11.92 8.60 4.11
CA LYS A 57 -11.88 7.88 5.38
C LYS A 57 -10.96 6.67 5.32
N LEU A 58 -11.03 5.88 4.24
CA LEU A 58 -10.15 4.72 4.07
C LEU A 58 -8.69 5.13 3.93
N SER A 59 -8.42 6.23 3.25
CA SER A 59 -7.06 6.76 3.13
C SER A 59 -6.51 7.17 4.48
N LEU A 60 -7.32 7.82 5.31
CA LEU A 60 -6.92 8.20 6.66
C LEU A 60 -6.66 6.97 7.53
N LEU A 61 -7.51 5.94 7.43
CA LEU A 61 -7.31 4.69 8.16
C LEU A 61 -6.02 4.00 7.74
N ARG A 62 -5.66 4.08 6.47
CA ARG A 62 -4.39 3.52 5.99
C ARG A 62 -3.19 4.24 6.61
N ILE A 63 -3.28 5.56 6.77
CA ILE A 63 -2.23 6.32 7.44
C ILE A 63 -2.10 5.88 8.91
N VAL A 64 -3.23 5.70 9.59
CA VAL A 64 -3.24 5.25 10.99
C VAL A 64 -2.62 3.85 11.11
N THR A 65 -2.99 2.93 10.21
CA THR A 65 -2.41 1.58 10.24
C THR A 65 -0.93 1.60 9.87
N PHE A 66 -0.51 2.51 9.00
CA PHE A 66 0.92 2.69 8.71
C PHE A 66 1.68 3.09 9.98
N LEU A 67 1.15 4.07 10.71
CA LEU A 67 1.79 4.52 11.96
C LEU A 67 1.86 3.39 12.98
N ALA A 68 0.78 2.61 13.10
CA ALA A 68 0.76 1.45 14.01
C ALA A 68 1.78 0.40 13.59
N THR A 69 1.91 0.14 12.29
CA THR A 69 2.89 -0.81 11.77
C THR A 69 4.31 -0.33 12.03
N ALA A 70 4.57 0.94 11.81
CA ALA A 70 5.89 1.52 12.05
C ALA A 70 6.28 1.41 13.51
N ALA A 71 5.34 1.71 14.42
CA ALA A 71 5.57 1.59 15.84
C ALA A 71 5.82 0.13 16.25
N GLY A 72 5.03 -0.79 15.71
CA GLY A 72 5.20 -2.22 15.94
C GLY A 72 6.56 -2.72 15.46
N CYS A 73 6.98 -2.29 14.28
CA CYS A 73 8.29 -2.64 13.73
C CYS A 73 9.41 -2.13 14.64
N TRP A 74 9.27 -0.88 15.08
CA TRP A 74 10.28 -0.28 15.96
C TRP A 74 10.43 -1.10 17.24
N LEU A 75 9.32 -1.49 17.85
CA LEU A 75 9.35 -2.27 19.09
C LEU A 75 9.90 -3.67 18.85
N ILE A 76 9.38 -4.37 17.84
CA ILE A 76 9.71 -5.79 17.65
C ILE A 76 11.14 -5.95 17.15
N PHE A 77 11.53 -5.20 16.12
CA PHE A 77 12.85 -5.38 15.52
C PHE A 77 13.98 -4.83 16.38
N ARG A 78 13.66 -3.95 17.33
CA ARG A 78 14.65 -3.45 18.27
C ARG A 78 14.97 -4.46 19.38
N TYR A 79 13.93 -5.17 19.86
CA TYR A 79 14.09 -6.05 21.01
C TYR A 79 14.17 -7.53 20.65
N VAL A 80 13.65 -7.93 19.51
CA VAL A 80 13.69 -9.33 19.07
C VAL A 80 14.89 -9.53 18.16
N GLN A 81 15.76 -10.45 18.52
CA GLN A 81 16.91 -10.83 17.69
C GLN A 81 16.46 -11.96 16.77
N GLY A 82 16.72 -11.83 15.51
CA GLY A 82 16.29 -12.81 14.52
C GLY A 82 15.16 -12.27 13.65
N ASP A 83 15.51 -11.99 12.41
CA ASP A 83 14.62 -11.30 11.50
C ASP A 83 13.36 -12.10 11.20
N TRP A 84 13.48 -13.41 11.04
CA TRP A 84 12.33 -14.25 10.70
C TRP A 84 11.36 -14.39 11.87
N ILE A 85 11.89 -14.45 13.08
CA ILE A 85 11.05 -14.53 14.28
C ILE A 85 10.33 -13.20 14.49
N GLY A 86 11.05 -12.09 14.40
CA GLY A 86 10.46 -10.76 14.58
C GLY A 86 9.39 -10.46 13.56
N PHE A 87 9.65 -10.79 12.30
CA PHE A 87 8.68 -10.57 11.24
C PHE A 87 7.42 -11.44 11.44
N GLY A 88 7.62 -12.69 11.85
CA GLY A 88 6.50 -13.59 12.12
C GLY A 88 5.61 -13.08 13.24
N ILE A 89 6.20 -12.61 14.33
CA ILE A 89 5.46 -12.05 15.46
C ILE A 89 4.69 -10.80 15.00
N LEU A 90 5.35 -9.94 14.25
CA LEU A 90 4.73 -8.72 13.75
C LEU A 90 3.52 -9.03 12.87
N LEU A 91 3.67 -9.98 11.93
CA LEU A 91 2.58 -10.38 11.05
C LEU A 91 1.41 -10.97 11.84
N PHE A 92 1.71 -11.79 12.85
CA PHE A 92 0.69 -12.38 13.70
C PHE A 92 -0.20 -11.30 14.32
N PHE A 93 0.41 -10.30 14.94
CA PHE A 93 -0.36 -9.21 15.56
C PHE A 93 -1.05 -8.32 14.53
N MET A 94 -0.39 -8.07 13.39
CA MET A 94 -0.99 -7.27 12.33
C MET A 94 -2.23 -7.91 11.74
N VAL A 95 -2.18 -9.22 11.49
CA VAL A 95 -3.33 -9.94 10.93
C VAL A 95 -4.50 -9.89 11.92
N ILE A 96 -4.24 -10.18 13.19
CA ILE A 96 -5.29 -10.14 14.22
C ILE A 96 -5.90 -8.74 14.31
N LEU A 97 -5.06 -7.71 14.37
CA LEU A 97 -5.52 -6.34 14.50
C LEU A 97 -6.35 -5.92 13.29
N CYS A 98 -5.87 -6.22 12.08
CA CYS A 98 -6.58 -5.86 10.86
C CYS A 98 -7.91 -6.59 10.72
N GLU A 99 -7.95 -7.86 11.09
CA GLU A 99 -9.20 -8.63 11.03
C GLU A 99 -10.23 -8.11 12.05
N LEU A 100 -9.78 -7.79 13.27
CA LEU A 100 -10.68 -7.30 14.33
C LEU A 100 -11.22 -5.90 14.02
N THR A 101 -10.42 -5.06 13.37
CA THR A 101 -10.81 -3.68 13.08
C THR A 101 -11.46 -3.52 11.70
N GLY A 102 -11.49 -4.58 10.89
CA GLY A 102 -12.03 -4.50 9.55
C GLY A 102 -11.12 -3.80 8.55
N LEU A 103 -9.85 -3.64 8.90
CA LEU A 103 -8.86 -2.97 8.03
C LEU A 103 -8.01 -3.98 7.26
N ARG A 104 -8.60 -5.11 6.90
CA ARG A 104 -7.92 -6.19 6.18
C ARG A 104 -7.25 -5.69 4.89
N ASN A 105 -7.86 -4.72 4.24
CA ASN A 105 -7.36 -4.20 2.96
C ASN A 105 -6.04 -3.45 3.10
N THR A 106 -5.67 -3.03 4.32
CA THR A 106 -4.40 -2.33 4.55
C THR A 106 -3.24 -3.27 4.85
N LEU A 107 -3.53 -4.55 5.10
CA LEU A 107 -2.53 -5.51 5.55
C LEU A 107 -1.39 -5.68 4.54
N SER A 108 -1.72 -5.81 3.26
CA SER A 108 -0.71 -6.03 2.21
C SER A 108 0.28 -4.88 2.13
N VAL A 109 -0.22 -3.65 2.14
CA VAL A 109 0.63 -2.45 2.05
C VAL A 109 1.52 -2.35 3.29
N ASN A 110 0.95 -2.59 4.46
CA ASN A 110 1.71 -2.51 5.71
C ASN A 110 2.76 -3.61 5.80
N ALA A 111 2.50 -4.78 5.23
CA ALA A 111 3.48 -5.86 5.17
C ALA A 111 4.69 -5.47 4.32
N VAL A 112 4.46 -4.78 3.20
CA VAL A 112 5.55 -4.26 2.36
C VAL A 112 6.41 -3.28 3.16
N ILE A 113 5.78 -2.37 3.89
CA ILE A 113 6.49 -1.41 4.72
C ILE A 113 7.31 -2.12 5.78
N ALA A 114 6.74 -3.14 6.40
CA ALA A 114 7.45 -3.92 7.42
C ALA A 114 8.70 -4.58 6.85
N THR A 115 8.65 -5.09 5.61
CA THR A 115 9.83 -5.68 4.98
C THR A 115 10.91 -4.64 4.71
N HIS A 116 10.53 -3.41 4.36
CA HIS A 116 11.51 -2.34 4.16
C HIS A 116 12.22 -2.01 5.47
N ILE A 117 11.48 -1.90 6.55
CA ILE A 117 12.06 -1.59 7.87
C ILE A 117 12.96 -2.73 8.32
N LEU A 118 12.51 -3.97 8.13
CA LEU A 118 13.29 -5.16 8.48
C LEU A 118 14.62 -5.20 7.73
N THR A 119 14.58 -4.97 6.43
CA THR A 119 15.74 -5.04 5.56
C THR A 119 16.74 -3.92 5.87
N ALA A 120 16.25 -2.70 6.01
CA ALA A 120 17.10 -1.53 6.23
C ALA A 120 17.56 -1.42 7.68
N ARG A 121 16.77 -1.90 8.61
CA ARG A 121 17.01 -1.77 10.05
C ARG A 121 17.29 -0.34 10.47
N ASP A 122 16.65 0.58 9.77
CA ASP A 122 16.78 2.00 10.03
C ASP A 122 15.52 2.49 10.72
N PHE A 123 15.67 2.97 11.95
CA PHE A 123 14.57 3.45 12.76
C PHE A 123 14.57 4.98 12.89
N SER A 124 15.29 5.65 11.99
CA SER A 124 15.33 7.11 11.98
C SER A 124 14.01 7.70 11.49
N ILE A 125 13.74 8.94 11.92
CA ILE A 125 12.55 9.66 11.47
C ILE A 125 12.57 9.86 9.95
N GLY A 126 13.76 10.09 9.40
CA GLY A 126 13.92 10.24 7.95
C GLY A 126 13.47 9.02 7.17
N PHE A 127 13.79 7.83 7.68
CA PHE A 127 13.36 6.59 7.02
C PHE A 127 11.84 6.41 7.09
N PHE A 128 11.25 6.67 8.26
CA PHE A 128 9.80 6.57 8.41
C PHE A 128 9.08 7.59 7.54
N LEU A 129 9.62 8.80 7.39
CA LEU A 129 9.08 9.81 6.48
C LEU A 129 9.13 9.34 5.03
N ASN A 130 10.24 8.71 4.65
CA ASN A 130 10.37 8.12 3.32
C ASN A 130 9.27 7.10 3.03
N GLU A 131 9.06 6.17 3.97
CA GLU A 131 8.01 5.15 3.82
C GLU A 131 6.61 5.79 3.81
N PHE A 132 6.39 6.79 4.65
CA PHE A 132 5.12 7.52 4.68
C PHE A 132 4.83 8.17 3.33
N LEU A 133 5.83 8.80 2.72
CA LEU A 133 5.66 9.44 1.42
C LEU A 133 5.38 8.41 0.32
N LEU A 134 6.01 7.25 0.37
CA LEU A 134 5.72 6.17 -0.58
C LEU A 134 4.26 5.73 -0.47
N VAL A 135 3.77 5.54 0.74
CA VAL A 135 2.38 5.15 0.97
C VAL A 135 1.43 6.25 0.49
N LEU A 136 1.76 7.50 0.80
CA LEU A 136 0.94 8.64 0.41
C LEU A 136 0.82 8.73 -1.11
N ILE A 137 1.93 8.58 -1.83
CA ILE A 137 1.94 8.61 -3.29
C ILE A 137 1.10 7.46 -3.86
N GLY A 138 1.35 6.24 -3.37
CA GLY A 138 0.66 5.05 -3.89
C GLY A 138 -0.84 5.10 -3.63
N VAL A 139 -1.24 5.47 -2.41
CA VAL A 139 -2.65 5.54 -2.03
C VAL A 139 -3.36 6.68 -2.78
N SER A 140 -2.68 7.83 -2.93
CA SER A 140 -3.26 8.96 -3.65
C SER A 140 -3.53 8.63 -5.11
N LEU A 141 -2.59 7.96 -5.78
CA LEU A 141 -2.78 7.57 -7.18
C LEU A 141 -3.88 6.52 -7.30
N ALA A 142 -3.93 5.56 -6.37
CA ALA A 142 -4.99 4.56 -6.36
C ALA A 142 -6.35 5.22 -6.16
N PHE A 143 -6.43 6.21 -5.28
CA PHE A 143 -7.66 6.96 -5.03
C PHE A 143 -8.12 7.67 -6.31
N LEU A 144 -7.20 8.36 -6.99
CA LEU A 144 -7.52 9.05 -8.24
C LEU A 144 -8.01 8.09 -9.31
N LEU A 145 -7.34 6.95 -9.44
CA LEU A 145 -7.73 5.93 -10.42
C LEU A 145 -9.12 5.37 -10.12
N ASN A 146 -9.41 5.13 -8.85
CA ASN A 146 -10.71 4.59 -8.45
C ASN A 146 -11.83 5.61 -8.59
N LEU A 147 -11.52 6.90 -8.42
CA LEU A 147 -12.48 7.97 -8.69
C LEU A 147 -12.93 7.97 -10.15
N PHE A 148 -11.96 7.82 -11.06
CA PHE A 148 -12.26 7.74 -12.48
C PHE A 148 -13.18 6.57 -12.80
N GLN A 149 -12.89 5.41 -12.21
CA GLN A 149 -13.70 4.22 -12.43
C GLN A 149 -15.08 4.34 -11.80
N GLY A 150 -15.17 4.97 -10.62
CA GLY A 150 -16.44 5.20 -9.95
C GLY A 150 -17.40 6.05 -10.76
N ASN A 151 -16.89 7.10 -11.42
CA ASN A 151 -17.70 7.96 -12.26
C ASN A 151 -18.25 7.23 -13.49
N ARG A 152 -17.54 6.24 -13.99
CA ARG A 152 -17.98 5.44 -15.14
C ARG A 152 -18.99 4.38 -14.75
N SER A 153 -18.88 3.83 -13.55
CA SER A 153 -19.74 2.74 -13.12
C SER A 153 -21.14 3.20 -12.74
N HIS A 154 -21.35 4.49 -12.50
CA HIS A 154 -22.66 5.05 -12.19
C HIS A 154 -23.44 5.47 -13.43
N LYS A 155 -22.87 5.30 -14.59
CA LYS A 155 -23.56 5.48 -15.85
C LYS A 155 -23.93 4.12 -16.42
#